data_7edc727f8928cff2f8b9ba05b7dd9b1d
#
_entry.id   7edc727f8928cff2f8b9ba05b7dd9b1d
#
_cell.length_a   1.000
_cell.length_b   1.000
_cell.length_c   1.000
_cell.angle_alpha   90.00
_cell.angle_beta   90.00
_cell.angle_gamma   90.00
#
_symmetry.space_group_name_H-M   'P 1'
#
loop_
_entity.id
_entity.type
_entity.pdbx_description
1 polymer ?
#
loop_
_entity_poly.entity_id
_entity_poly.type
_entity_poly.pdbx_seq_one_letter_code
_entity_poly.pdbx_strand_id
1 'polypeptide(L)'
;MSNRWRIRPFLARQVYNQQVENDWPGLAKETKGICKRLNISNINRIPFDKYELKETIKKMTKREDEQEMRAEMEGKTKTKNLVTESFSLKNYFKEKSLATVREMFRIRTSMNDLKGNFKHDSRYKHVGVMCVACGTEEEVNTHVMICPHYEDLRQDVDFSKNMDLVKYFRGVMARREAILENSK
;
A
#
# COMPACT_ATOMS: atom_id res chain seq x y z
N MET A 1 -38.13 -33.91 -16.64
CA MET A 1 -36.97 -33.06 -16.32
C MET A 1 -36.03 -33.87 -15.41
N SER A 2 -34.83 -34.10 -15.86
CA SER A 2 -33.96 -35.17 -15.37
C SER A 2 -33.32 -34.90 -13.99
N ASN A 3 -33.36 -35.89 -13.11
CA ASN A 3 -32.76 -35.95 -11.77
C ASN A 3 -31.21 -35.82 -11.73
N ARG A 4 -30.56 -35.48 -12.85
CA ARG A 4 -29.08 -35.40 -12.95
C ARG A 4 -28.42 -34.36 -12.07
N TRP A 5 -29.13 -33.29 -11.66
CA TRP A 5 -28.55 -32.22 -10.88
C TRP A 5 -28.53 -32.41 -9.36
N ARG A 6 -29.28 -33.39 -8.83
CA ARG A 6 -29.32 -33.71 -7.40
C ARG A 6 -28.19 -34.65 -6.94
N ILE A 7 -27.59 -35.41 -7.84
CA ILE A 7 -26.58 -36.43 -7.51
C ILE A 7 -25.19 -35.81 -7.31
N ARG A 8 -24.87 -34.76 -8.03
CA ARG A 8 -23.52 -34.11 -7.98
C ARG A 8 -23.11 -33.56 -6.61
N PRO A 9 -23.97 -32.83 -5.87
CA PRO A 9 -23.60 -32.34 -4.54
C PRO A 9 -23.35 -33.46 -3.54
N PHE A 10 -24.08 -34.58 -3.68
CA PHE A 10 -23.97 -35.74 -2.80
C PHE A 10 -22.64 -36.47 -2.98
N LEU A 11 -22.26 -36.75 -4.22
CA LEU A 11 -20.97 -37.37 -4.53
C LEU A 11 -19.78 -36.50 -4.11
N ALA A 12 -19.84 -35.23 -4.39
CA ALA A 12 -18.78 -34.28 -3.95
C ALA A 12 -18.63 -34.26 -2.42
N ARG A 13 -19.74 -34.33 -1.69
CA ARG A 13 -19.74 -34.43 -0.22
C ARG A 13 -19.19 -35.76 0.28
N GLN A 14 -19.51 -36.88 -0.37
CA GLN A 14 -18.95 -38.17 -0.01
C GLN A 14 -17.44 -38.21 -0.23
N VAL A 15 -16.94 -37.76 -1.37
CA VAL A 15 -15.51 -37.68 -1.67
C VAL A 15 -14.80 -36.77 -0.66
N TYR A 16 -15.37 -35.62 -0.34
CA TYR A 16 -14.83 -34.72 0.67
C TYR A 16 -14.73 -35.40 2.05
N ASN A 17 -15.81 -36.09 2.49
CA ASN A 17 -15.80 -36.79 3.77
C ASN A 17 -14.75 -37.90 3.80
N GLN A 18 -14.63 -38.70 2.75
CA GLN A 18 -13.58 -39.73 2.63
C GLN A 18 -12.17 -39.16 2.67
N GLN A 19 -11.94 -38.00 2.02
CA GLN A 19 -10.65 -37.28 2.10
C GLN A 19 -10.35 -36.78 3.52
N VAL A 20 -11.38 -36.32 4.25
CA VAL A 20 -11.23 -35.90 5.64
C VAL A 20 -10.91 -37.05 6.56
N GLU A 21 -11.65 -38.17 6.41
CA GLU A 21 -11.52 -39.38 7.25
C GLU A 21 -10.15 -40.07 7.07
N ASN A 22 -9.64 -40.12 5.82
CA ASN A 22 -8.40 -40.79 5.48
C ASN A 22 -7.18 -39.87 5.39
N ASP A 23 -7.32 -38.58 5.70
CA ASP A 23 -6.29 -37.56 5.56
C ASP A 23 -5.62 -37.51 4.17
N TRP A 24 -6.39 -37.82 3.14
CA TRP A 24 -5.89 -37.87 1.77
C TRP A 24 -5.59 -36.46 1.23
N PRO A 25 -4.54 -36.33 0.40
CA PRO A 25 -4.28 -35.09 -0.27
C PRO A 25 -5.45 -34.69 -1.21
N GLY A 26 -5.81 -33.43 -1.24
CA GLY A 26 -6.86 -32.89 -2.09
C GLY A 26 -7.64 -31.78 -1.42
N LEU A 27 -8.84 -31.49 -1.95
CA LEU A 27 -9.67 -30.37 -1.55
C LEU A 27 -9.94 -30.32 -0.03
N ALA A 28 -10.12 -31.47 0.62
CA ALA A 28 -10.38 -31.51 2.06
C ALA A 28 -9.18 -31.03 2.88
N LYS A 29 -7.97 -31.42 2.50
CA LYS A 29 -6.73 -30.98 3.17
C LYS A 29 -6.46 -29.50 2.95
N GLU A 30 -6.65 -29.01 1.72
CA GLU A 30 -6.53 -27.59 1.39
C GLU A 30 -7.56 -26.74 2.17
N THR A 31 -8.82 -27.17 2.18
CA THR A 31 -9.90 -26.50 2.93
C THR A 31 -9.59 -26.46 4.41
N LYS A 32 -9.12 -27.58 5.00
CA LYS A 32 -8.69 -27.65 6.41
C LYS A 32 -7.54 -26.70 6.70
N GLY A 33 -6.57 -26.60 5.78
CA GLY A 33 -5.46 -25.65 5.85
C GLY A 33 -5.94 -24.20 5.86
N ILE A 34 -6.83 -23.84 4.94
CA ILE A 34 -7.45 -22.51 4.87
C ILE A 34 -8.24 -22.22 6.14
N CYS A 35 -9.09 -23.16 6.58
CA CYS A 35 -9.88 -23.00 7.81
C CYS A 35 -9.00 -22.78 9.04
N LYS A 36 -7.90 -23.56 9.16
CA LYS A 36 -6.93 -23.40 10.25
C LYS A 36 -6.28 -22.02 10.21
N ARG A 37 -5.84 -21.56 9.04
CA ARG A 37 -5.23 -20.25 8.85
C ARG A 37 -6.21 -19.12 9.19
N LEU A 38 -7.44 -19.22 8.74
CA LEU A 38 -8.50 -18.23 9.00
C LEU A 38 -9.15 -18.39 10.38
N ASN A 39 -8.66 -19.30 11.23
CA ASN A 39 -9.23 -19.59 12.55
C ASN A 39 -10.72 -19.96 12.53
N ILE A 40 -11.17 -20.60 11.46
CA ILE A 40 -12.54 -21.10 11.30
C ILE A 40 -12.63 -22.47 11.97
N SER A 41 -13.13 -22.52 13.18
CA SER A 41 -13.40 -23.78 13.88
C SER A 41 -14.73 -24.37 13.39
N ASN A 42 -14.70 -25.64 12.91
CA ASN A 42 -15.90 -26.41 12.54
C ASN A 42 -16.70 -25.93 11.32
N ILE A 43 -16.09 -25.93 10.15
CA ILE A 43 -16.79 -25.73 8.87
C ILE A 43 -18.01 -26.66 8.68
N ASN A 44 -18.01 -27.84 9.32
CA ASN A 44 -19.10 -28.80 9.25
C ASN A 44 -20.33 -28.45 10.10
N ARG A 45 -20.21 -27.46 10.99
CA ARG A 45 -21.29 -27.01 11.91
C ARG A 45 -21.92 -25.70 11.54
N ILE A 46 -21.37 -25.00 10.56
CA ILE A 46 -21.96 -23.76 10.06
C ILE A 46 -23.19 -24.14 9.23
N PRO A 47 -24.40 -23.71 9.62
CA PRO A 47 -25.57 -23.85 8.77
C PRO A 47 -25.22 -23.17 7.45
N PHE A 48 -25.31 -23.92 6.36
CA PHE A 48 -24.73 -23.55 5.06
C PHE A 48 -25.57 -22.45 4.39
N ASP A 49 -25.47 -21.22 4.86
CA ASP A 49 -25.72 -20.08 3.98
C ASP A 49 -24.43 -19.80 3.21
N LYS A 50 -24.46 -20.19 1.93
CA LYS A 50 -23.34 -19.99 1.00
C LYS A 50 -22.89 -18.52 0.93
N TYR A 51 -23.79 -17.59 1.13
CA TYR A 51 -23.51 -16.16 1.08
C TYR A 51 -22.81 -15.68 2.36
N GLU A 52 -23.29 -16.12 3.51
CA GLU A 52 -22.68 -15.79 4.80
C GLU A 52 -21.27 -16.33 4.92
N LEU A 53 -21.04 -17.58 4.51
CA LEU A 53 -19.71 -18.18 4.47
C LEU A 53 -18.78 -17.42 3.53
N LYS A 54 -19.25 -17.05 2.32
CA LYS A 54 -18.48 -16.28 1.37
C LYS A 54 -18.06 -14.91 1.92
N GLU A 55 -18.98 -14.21 2.56
CA GLU A 55 -18.69 -12.89 3.16
C GLU A 55 -17.74 -13.02 4.36
N THR A 56 -17.88 -14.07 5.16
CA THR A 56 -16.98 -14.35 6.28
C THR A 56 -15.56 -14.61 5.78
N ILE A 57 -15.39 -15.53 4.81
CA ILE A 57 -14.08 -15.81 4.20
C ILE A 57 -13.47 -14.53 3.63
N LYS A 58 -14.24 -13.76 2.86
CA LYS A 58 -13.78 -12.49 2.26
C LYS A 58 -13.30 -11.48 3.30
N LYS A 59 -14.03 -11.35 4.42
CA LYS A 59 -13.62 -10.45 5.52
C LYS A 59 -12.34 -10.92 6.19
N MET A 60 -12.20 -12.22 6.40
CA MET A 60 -11.01 -12.80 7.06
C MET A 60 -9.79 -12.69 6.17
N THR A 61 -9.88 -13.10 4.90
CA THR A 61 -8.80 -12.96 3.92
C THR A 61 -8.35 -11.49 3.79
N LYS A 62 -9.32 -10.57 3.69
CA LYS A 62 -8.98 -9.13 3.64
C LYS A 62 -8.19 -8.67 4.87
N ARG A 63 -8.52 -9.16 6.06
CA ARG A 63 -7.77 -8.81 7.28
C ARG A 63 -6.36 -9.37 7.28
N GLU A 64 -6.17 -10.61 6.84
CA GLU A 64 -4.84 -11.21 6.70
C GLU A 64 -4.00 -10.43 5.70
N ASP A 65 -4.53 -10.17 4.50
CA ASP A 65 -3.85 -9.40 3.46
C ASP A 65 -3.47 -8.01 3.95
N GLU A 66 -4.36 -7.33 4.70
CA GLU A 66 -4.08 -6.03 5.29
C GLU A 66 -2.97 -6.10 6.35
N GLN A 67 -2.93 -7.13 7.18
CA GLN A 67 -1.88 -7.32 8.20
C GLN A 67 -0.53 -7.61 7.56
N GLU A 68 -0.48 -8.51 6.57
CA GLU A 68 0.72 -8.84 5.83
C GLU A 68 1.27 -7.61 5.10
N MET A 69 0.41 -6.88 4.40
CA MET A 69 0.78 -5.65 3.72
C MET A 69 1.33 -4.60 4.69
N ARG A 70 0.73 -4.44 5.89
CA ARG A 70 1.24 -3.52 6.93
C ARG A 70 2.65 -3.92 7.35
N ALA A 71 2.86 -5.18 7.69
CA ALA A 71 4.16 -5.69 8.11
C ALA A 71 5.23 -5.47 7.02
N GLU A 72 4.89 -5.72 5.75
CA GLU A 72 5.78 -5.43 4.64
C GLU A 72 6.09 -3.94 4.48
N MET A 73 5.09 -3.08 4.62
CA MET A 73 5.25 -1.64 4.44
C MET A 73 6.06 -1.01 5.56
N GLU A 74 5.89 -1.47 6.80
CA GLU A 74 6.67 -1.00 7.96
C GLU A 74 8.16 -1.27 7.79
N GLY A 75 8.51 -2.40 7.18
CA GLY A 75 9.90 -2.74 6.86
C GLY A 75 10.53 -1.93 5.72
N LYS A 76 9.73 -1.15 4.96
CA LYS A 76 10.19 -0.40 3.78
C LYS A 76 10.20 1.09 4.05
N THR A 77 11.38 1.70 4.04
CA THR A 77 11.59 3.14 4.35
C THR A 77 10.68 4.09 3.57
N LYS A 78 10.40 3.76 2.30
CA LYS A 78 9.60 4.63 1.41
C LYS A 78 8.09 4.47 1.56
N THR A 79 7.63 3.35 2.11
CA THR A 79 6.20 3.06 2.23
C THR A 79 5.67 3.10 3.65
N LYS A 80 6.54 3.10 4.66
CA LYS A 80 6.13 3.15 6.07
C LYS A 80 5.19 4.32 6.39
N ASN A 81 5.39 5.48 5.75
CA ASN A 81 4.56 6.67 5.94
C ASN A 81 3.19 6.57 5.25
N LEU A 82 2.96 5.54 4.43
CA LEU A 82 1.66 5.25 3.81
C LEU A 82 0.80 4.33 4.66
N VAL A 83 1.38 3.68 5.67
CA VAL A 83 0.65 2.81 6.61
C VAL A 83 -0.33 3.68 7.39
N THR A 84 -1.61 3.34 7.26
CA THR A 84 -2.72 4.02 7.95
C THR A 84 -3.63 2.98 8.56
N GLU A 85 -4.53 3.38 9.43
CA GLU A 85 -5.49 2.49 10.08
C GLU A 85 -6.35 1.68 9.08
N SER A 86 -6.59 2.24 7.89
CA SER A 86 -7.42 1.62 6.86
C SER A 86 -6.74 1.63 5.50
N PHE A 87 -6.76 0.49 4.80
CA PHE A 87 -6.38 0.37 3.38
C PHE A 87 -7.51 0.79 2.46
N SER A 88 -8.01 2.01 2.66
CA SER A 88 -8.98 2.62 1.76
C SER A 88 -8.30 3.38 0.65
N LEU A 89 -9.04 3.63 -0.44
CA LEU A 89 -8.57 4.48 -1.51
C LEU A 89 -8.27 5.89 -0.95
N LYS A 90 -7.01 6.34 -1.09
CA LYS A 90 -6.60 7.65 -0.59
C LYS A 90 -7.29 8.76 -1.38
N ASN A 91 -7.63 9.85 -0.70
CA ASN A 91 -8.37 10.96 -1.32
C ASN A 91 -7.69 11.55 -2.55
N TYR A 92 -6.34 11.56 -2.59
CA TYR A 92 -5.63 12.06 -3.76
C TYR A 92 -5.82 11.24 -5.03
N PHE A 93 -6.24 9.96 -4.94
CA PHE A 93 -6.64 9.17 -6.12
C PHE A 93 -7.98 9.62 -6.73
N LYS A 94 -8.75 10.44 -6.01
CA LYS A 94 -10.01 11.02 -6.51
C LYS A 94 -9.78 12.32 -7.30
N GLU A 95 -8.54 12.83 -7.33
CA GLU A 95 -8.20 14.01 -8.11
C GLU A 95 -8.40 13.76 -9.60
N LYS A 96 -8.93 14.75 -10.31
CA LYS A 96 -9.23 14.65 -11.74
C LYS A 96 -7.97 14.56 -12.62
N SER A 97 -6.86 15.13 -12.15
CA SER A 97 -5.58 15.17 -12.87
C SER A 97 -4.68 13.99 -12.49
N LEU A 98 -4.42 13.12 -13.44
CA LEU A 98 -3.48 12.01 -13.26
C LEU A 98 -2.05 12.51 -12.93
N ALA A 99 -1.65 13.66 -13.47
CA ALA A 99 -0.36 14.27 -13.15
C ALA A 99 -0.29 14.63 -11.65
N THR A 100 -1.33 15.25 -11.12
CA THR A 100 -1.44 15.58 -9.67
C THR A 100 -1.40 14.31 -8.82
N VAL A 101 -2.11 13.26 -9.22
CA VAL A 101 -2.09 11.96 -8.50
C VAL A 101 -0.67 11.38 -8.46
N ARG A 102 0.05 11.39 -9.57
CA ARG A 102 1.43 10.90 -9.65
C ARG A 102 2.38 11.70 -8.76
N GLU A 103 2.28 13.02 -8.76
CA GLU A 103 3.10 13.88 -7.91
C GLU A 103 2.80 13.64 -6.43
N MET A 104 1.53 13.59 -6.05
CA MET A 104 1.15 13.25 -4.67
C MET A 104 1.71 11.90 -4.22
N PHE A 105 1.64 10.89 -5.09
CA PHE A 105 2.22 9.59 -4.81
C PHE A 105 3.74 9.69 -4.61
N ARG A 106 4.46 10.37 -5.52
CA ARG A 106 5.91 10.56 -5.40
C ARG A 106 6.31 11.33 -4.13
N ILE A 107 5.58 12.38 -3.78
CA ILE A 107 5.82 13.14 -2.55
C ILE A 107 5.62 12.23 -1.32
N ARG A 108 4.52 11.50 -1.24
CA ARG A 108 4.19 10.65 -0.08
C ARG A 108 5.11 9.44 0.07
N THR A 109 5.67 8.93 -1.02
CA THR A 109 6.60 7.81 -1.02
C THR A 109 8.06 8.24 -1.01
N SER A 110 8.35 9.54 -0.93
CA SER A 110 9.71 10.08 -1.07
C SER A 110 10.42 9.59 -2.35
N MET A 111 9.67 9.57 -3.44
CA MET A 111 10.15 9.19 -4.79
C MET A 111 10.25 10.40 -5.74
N ASN A 112 10.11 11.60 -5.22
CA ASN A 112 10.42 12.84 -5.94
C ASN A 112 11.94 13.05 -6.01
N ASP A 113 12.40 13.89 -6.94
CA ASP A 113 13.80 14.02 -7.34
C ASP A 113 14.67 14.82 -6.34
N LEU A 114 14.40 14.71 -5.04
CA LEU A 114 15.27 15.23 -3.99
C LEU A 114 16.44 14.27 -3.75
N LYS A 115 17.66 14.82 -3.65
CA LYS A 115 18.91 14.02 -3.58
C LYS A 115 18.92 13.02 -2.42
N GLY A 116 18.47 13.42 -1.25
CA GLY A 116 18.46 12.60 -0.05
C GLY A 116 17.45 11.41 -0.12
N ASN A 117 16.44 11.50 -0.97
CA ASN A 117 15.48 10.42 -1.16
C ASN A 117 16.08 9.17 -1.81
N PHE A 118 17.23 9.30 -2.46
CA PHE A 118 17.90 8.22 -3.19
C PHE A 118 19.24 7.83 -2.60
N LYS A 119 19.59 8.29 -1.39
CA LYS A 119 20.89 8.06 -0.75
C LYS A 119 21.26 6.57 -0.58
N HIS A 120 20.27 5.69 -0.52
CA HIS A 120 20.47 4.25 -0.39
C HIS A 120 20.46 3.50 -1.74
N ASP A 121 20.20 4.19 -2.83
CA ASP A 121 20.22 3.60 -4.17
C ASP A 121 21.67 3.58 -4.69
N SER A 122 22.17 2.39 -5.01
CA SER A 122 23.54 2.21 -5.49
C SER A 122 23.89 3.03 -6.73
N ARG A 123 22.90 3.34 -7.56
CA ARG A 123 23.05 4.17 -8.77
C ARG A 123 23.37 5.62 -8.47
N TYR A 124 23.01 6.12 -7.28
CA TYR A 124 23.16 7.51 -6.88
C TYR A 124 24.17 7.73 -5.77
N LYS A 125 25.02 6.74 -5.46
CA LYS A 125 26.05 6.83 -4.41
C LYS A 125 27.03 8.00 -4.57
N HIS A 126 27.24 8.44 -5.81
CA HIS A 126 28.14 9.55 -6.14
C HIS A 126 27.44 10.93 -6.07
N VAL A 127 26.15 10.96 -5.89
CA VAL A 127 25.38 12.21 -5.81
C VAL A 127 25.39 12.71 -4.38
N GLY A 128 25.81 13.95 -4.17
CA GLY A 128 25.74 14.59 -2.85
C GLY A 128 24.29 14.64 -2.37
N VAL A 129 24.07 14.35 -1.09
CA VAL A 129 22.74 14.26 -0.50
C VAL A 129 22.26 15.56 0.13
N MET A 130 23.15 16.54 0.25
CA MET A 130 22.83 17.81 0.93
C MET A 130 21.88 18.68 0.11
N CYS A 131 21.03 19.42 0.83
CA CYS A 131 20.09 20.37 0.26
C CYS A 131 20.82 21.41 -0.60
N VAL A 132 20.40 21.57 -1.84
CA VAL A 132 21.03 22.53 -2.77
C VAL A 132 20.82 23.99 -2.36
N ALA A 133 19.79 24.28 -1.57
CA ALA A 133 19.47 25.64 -1.15
C ALA A 133 20.23 26.06 0.12
N CYS A 134 20.30 25.23 1.16
CA CYS A 134 20.98 25.56 2.42
C CYS A 134 22.34 24.91 2.58
N GLY A 135 22.61 23.79 1.93
CA GLY A 135 23.87 23.05 2.05
C GLY A 135 24.11 22.36 3.39
N THR A 136 23.20 22.46 4.36
CA THR A 136 23.43 22.05 5.76
C THR A 136 22.80 20.72 6.14
N GLU A 137 21.69 20.35 5.53
CA GLU A 137 20.96 19.12 5.85
C GLU A 137 20.67 18.29 4.61
N GLU A 138 20.30 17.01 4.82
CA GLU A 138 19.93 16.13 3.71
C GLU A 138 18.68 16.64 2.97
N GLU A 139 18.72 16.62 1.65
CA GLU A 139 17.63 17.08 0.79
C GLU A 139 16.52 16.04 0.71
N VAL A 140 15.72 15.93 1.77
CA VAL A 140 14.57 15.01 1.88
C VAL A 140 13.26 15.80 2.03
N ASN A 141 12.12 15.15 1.85
CA ASN A 141 10.81 15.80 1.93
C ASN A 141 10.60 16.57 3.25
N THR A 142 10.98 15.97 4.38
CA THR A 142 10.84 16.59 5.70
C THR A 142 11.71 17.84 5.83
N HIS A 143 12.94 17.81 5.33
CA HIS A 143 13.82 18.96 5.36
C HIS A 143 13.30 20.10 4.48
N VAL A 144 12.93 19.84 3.22
CA VAL A 144 12.47 20.93 2.34
C VAL A 144 11.19 21.59 2.86
N MET A 145 10.37 20.90 3.64
CA MET A 145 9.19 21.47 4.30
C MET A 145 9.52 22.43 5.45
N ILE A 146 10.73 22.42 5.97
CA ILE A 146 11.18 23.28 7.07
C ILE A 146 12.38 24.17 6.70
N CYS A 147 13.04 23.91 5.57
CA CYS A 147 14.21 24.64 5.12
C CYS A 147 13.95 26.16 5.01
N PRO A 148 14.76 27.03 5.63
CA PRO A 148 14.56 28.48 5.61
C PRO A 148 14.52 29.06 4.21
N HIS A 149 15.31 28.50 3.27
CA HIS A 149 15.37 28.98 1.88
C HIS A 149 14.09 28.75 1.07
N TYR A 150 13.10 28.02 1.62
CA TYR A 150 11.79 27.79 1.01
C TYR A 150 10.64 28.40 1.85
N GLU A 151 10.97 29.28 2.81
CA GLU A 151 9.98 29.84 3.75
C GLU A 151 8.89 30.65 3.03
N ASP A 152 9.27 31.44 2.05
CA ASP A 152 8.34 32.23 1.24
C ASP A 152 7.36 31.38 0.43
N LEU A 153 7.79 30.16 0.02
CA LEU A 153 6.91 29.21 -0.67
C LEU A 153 5.88 28.56 0.25
N ARG A 154 6.11 28.64 1.58
CA ARG A 154 5.18 28.07 2.58
C ARG A 154 4.08 29.03 2.99
N GLN A 155 4.21 30.31 2.69
CA GLN A 155 3.20 31.29 3.00
C GLN A 155 1.88 30.90 2.33
N ASP A 156 0.80 30.86 3.11
CA ASP A 156 -0.55 30.50 2.65
C ASP A 156 -0.73 29.05 2.16
N VAL A 157 0.20 28.14 2.47
CA VAL A 157 0.10 26.73 2.10
C VAL A 157 -0.57 25.91 3.22
N ASP A 158 -1.72 25.33 2.91
CA ASP A 158 -2.36 24.34 3.77
C ASP A 158 -1.90 22.93 3.40
N PHE A 159 -0.91 22.40 4.12
CA PHE A 159 -0.35 21.07 3.86
C PHE A 159 -1.34 19.91 4.06
N SER A 160 -2.52 20.17 4.63
CA SER A 160 -3.60 19.18 4.67
C SER A 160 -4.29 18.99 3.31
N LYS A 161 -4.19 20.00 2.46
CA LYS A 161 -4.77 19.99 1.11
C LYS A 161 -3.77 19.46 0.08
N ASN A 162 -4.20 18.46 -0.67
CA ASN A 162 -3.36 17.81 -1.67
C ASN A 162 -2.80 18.79 -2.72
N MET A 163 -3.63 19.70 -3.20
CA MET A 163 -3.23 20.64 -4.24
C MET A 163 -2.21 21.67 -3.75
N ASP A 164 -2.34 22.13 -2.51
CA ASP A 164 -1.40 23.09 -1.93
C ASP A 164 -0.05 22.43 -1.69
N LEU A 165 -0.05 21.18 -1.22
CA LEU A 165 1.17 20.37 -1.09
C LEU A 165 1.88 20.19 -2.44
N VAL A 166 1.14 19.85 -3.50
CA VAL A 166 1.70 19.70 -4.85
C VAL A 166 2.26 21.03 -5.37
N LYS A 167 1.54 22.15 -5.20
CA LYS A 167 2.03 23.49 -5.60
C LYS A 167 3.32 23.84 -4.88
N TYR A 168 3.37 23.60 -3.57
CA TYR A 168 4.57 23.83 -2.77
C TYR A 168 5.77 23.05 -3.32
N PHE A 169 5.63 21.73 -3.50
CA PHE A 169 6.73 20.91 -4.02
C PHE A 169 7.14 21.29 -5.44
N ARG A 170 6.22 21.72 -6.30
CA ARG A 170 6.56 22.28 -7.62
C ARG A 170 7.40 23.56 -7.50
N GLY A 171 7.04 24.46 -6.59
CA GLY A 171 7.82 25.66 -6.28
C GLY A 171 9.22 25.33 -5.78
N VAL A 172 9.34 24.35 -4.87
CA VAL A 172 10.64 23.85 -4.39
C VAL A 172 11.47 23.31 -5.54
N MET A 173 10.91 22.46 -6.41
CA MET A 173 11.64 21.88 -7.53
C MET A 173 12.11 22.93 -8.54
N ALA A 174 11.25 23.89 -8.88
CA ALA A 174 11.61 24.99 -9.78
C ALA A 174 12.76 25.86 -9.21
N ARG A 175 12.70 26.20 -7.92
CA ARG A 175 13.77 26.98 -7.25
C ARG A 175 15.07 26.19 -7.19
N ARG A 176 14.99 24.90 -6.91
CA ARG A 176 16.12 23.99 -6.89
C ARG A 176 16.81 23.93 -8.26
N GLU A 177 16.05 23.81 -9.34
CA GLU A 177 16.58 23.82 -10.71
C GLU A 177 17.31 25.14 -11.01
N ALA A 178 16.71 26.27 -10.67
CA ALA A 178 17.35 27.58 -10.85
C ALA A 178 18.67 27.71 -10.07
N ILE A 179 18.76 27.19 -8.84
CA ILE A 179 20.02 27.18 -8.06
C ILE A 179 21.07 26.31 -8.75
N LEU A 180 20.70 25.14 -9.24
CA LEU A 180 21.62 24.21 -9.91
C LEU A 180 22.12 24.77 -11.26
N GLU A 181 21.28 25.49 -11.99
CA GLU A 181 21.68 26.16 -13.24
C GLU A 181 22.66 27.31 -13.01
N ASN A 182 22.46 28.10 -11.97
CA ASN A 182 23.34 29.21 -11.60
C ASN A 182 24.69 28.75 -10.99
N SER A 183 24.82 27.43 -10.66
CA SER A 183 26.03 26.84 -10.06
C SER A 183 26.94 26.16 -11.09
N LYS A 184 26.57 26.16 -12.36
CA LYS A 184 27.36 25.65 -13.50
C LYS A 184 28.25 26.72 -14.08
#